data_36b5a2fde83a97a3b020ca300ea4cf75
#
_entry.id   36b5a2fde83a97a3b020ca300ea4cf75
#
_cell.length_a   1.000
_cell.length_b   1.000
_cell.length_c   1.000
_cell.angle_alpha   90.00
_cell.angle_beta   90.00
_cell.angle_gamma   90.00
#
_symmetry.space_group_name_H-M   'P 1'
#
loop_
_entity.id
_entity.type
_entity.pdbx_description
1 polymer ?
#
loop_
_entity_poly.entity_id
_entity_poly.type
_entity_poly.pdbx_seq_one_letter_code
_entity_poly.pdbx_strand_id
1 'polypeptide(L)'
;MTKTDRDTLRSLHGRKKWEHIWAYYKLPIAIVLIVVYILGYAAYRHVTKKEDVLYLGLVNITAGSDLTEQLTTGFAEAQGLTKKQQVDLLSGLLLSESERAEEQYVYASEMKLLGAVSAQRLDVVLMDEYARDRLLADDYFLDLRTLDASFHALSGLNAGGT
;
A
#
# COMPACT_ATOMS: atom_id res chain seq x y z
N MET A 1 -15.82 8.95 41.66
CA MET A 1 -17.19 8.54 41.98
C MET A 1 -17.33 8.61 43.49
N THR A 2 -18.09 9.56 44.01
CA THR A 2 -18.27 9.78 45.44
C THR A 2 -19.26 8.80 46.04
N LYS A 3 -19.21 8.58 47.38
CA LYS A 3 -20.18 7.70 48.07
C LYS A 3 -21.64 8.10 47.78
N THR A 4 -21.90 9.41 47.70
CA THR A 4 -23.21 9.99 47.39
C THR A 4 -23.73 9.58 46.01
N ASP A 5 -22.86 9.50 45.01
CA ASP A 5 -23.24 9.10 43.65
C ASP A 5 -23.67 7.63 43.56
N ARG A 6 -23.04 6.75 44.38
CA ARG A 6 -23.41 5.34 44.44
C ARG A 6 -24.78 5.11 45.08
N ASP A 7 -25.10 5.87 46.14
CA ASP A 7 -26.37 5.75 46.83
C ASP A 7 -27.52 6.29 45.99
N THR A 8 -27.30 7.37 45.24
CA THR A 8 -28.26 7.92 44.28
C THR A 8 -28.55 6.96 43.14
N LEU A 9 -27.52 6.31 42.60
CA LEU A 9 -27.67 5.32 41.51
C LEU A 9 -28.40 4.05 41.99
N ARG A 10 -28.28 3.71 43.28
CA ARG A 10 -28.93 2.51 43.88
C ARG A 10 -30.40 2.72 44.14
N SER A 11 -30.83 3.97 44.36
CA SER A 11 -32.22 4.34 44.57
C SER A 11 -33.03 4.53 43.30
N LEU A 12 -32.38 4.71 42.15
CA LEU A 12 -33.02 4.89 40.85
C LEU A 12 -33.24 3.54 40.16
N HIS A 13 -34.48 3.25 39.77
CA HIS A 13 -34.87 2.04 39.05
C HIS A 13 -35.26 2.37 37.60
N GLY A 14 -34.85 1.54 36.65
CA GLY A 14 -35.28 1.59 35.26
C GLY A 14 -34.78 2.81 34.47
N ARG A 15 -35.68 3.44 33.71
CA ARG A 15 -35.39 4.52 32.74
C ARG A 15 -34.74 5.76 33.36
N LYS A 16 -35.13 6.11 34.61
CA LYS A 16 -34.54 7.27 35.31
C LYS A 16 -33.07 7.11 35.66
N LYS A 17 -32.60 5.86 35.88
CA LYS A 17 -31.21 5.55 36.11
C LYS A 17 -30.37 5.81 34.86
N TRP A 18 -30.87 5.46 33.67
CA TRP A 18 -30.21 5.70 32.40
C TRP A 18 -30.17 7.20 32.04
N GLU A 19 -31.25 7.94 32.31
CA GLU A 19 -31.32 9.40 32.11
C GLU A 19 -30.28 10.13 32.97
N HIS A 20 -30.13 9.73 34.23
CA HIS A 20 -29.13 10.31 35.14
C HIS A 20 -27.69 10.00 34.70
N ILE A 21 -27.41 8.76 34.33
CA ILE A 21 -26.12 8.34 33.79
C ILE A 21 -25.83 9.11 32.52
N TRP A 22 -26.77 9.23 31.60
CA TRP A 22 -26.62 9.93 30.36
C TRP A 22 -26.39 11.45 30.53
N ALA A 23 -27.11 12.08 31.48
CA ALA A 23 -26.93 13.51 31.72
C ALA A 23 -25.59 13.86 32.32
N TYR A 24 -25.05 13.05 33.23
CA TYR A 24 -23.82 13.33 33.98
C TYR A 24 -22.57 12.74 33.34
N TYR A 25 -22.67 11.57 32.68
CA TYR A 25 -21.53 10.78 32.20
C TYR A 25 -21.44 10.70 30.69
N LYS A 26 -22.25 11.45 29.94
CA LYS A 26 -22.21 11.43 28.47
C LYS A 26 -20.80 11.71 27.89
N LEU A 27 -20.08 12.64 28.51
CA LEU A 27 -18.75 13.05 28.05
C LEU A 27 -17.69 11.96 28.33
N PRO A 28 -17.52 11.44 29.56
CA PRO A 28 -16.60 10.34 29.81
C PRO A 28 -17.00 9.04 29.07
N ILE A 29 -18.29 8.74 28.89
CA ILE A 29 -18.73 7.59 28.11
C ILE A 29 -18.34 7.75 26.66
N ALA A 30 -18.52 8.94 26.06
CA ALA A 30 -18.11 9.20 24.69
C ALA A 30 -16.59 9.03 24.51
N ILE A 31 -15.78 9.51 25.45
CA ILE A 31 -14.32 9.36 25.43
C ILE A 31 -13.94 7.87 25.48
N VAL A 32 -14.53 7.10 26.39
CA VAL A 32 -14.25 5.66 26.49
C VAL A 32 -14.63 4.93 25.20
N LEU A 33 -15.77 5.23 24.60
CA LEU A 33 -16.18 4.65 23.31
C LEU A 33 -15.20 4.98 22.19
N ILE A 34 -14.71 6.23 22.12
CA ILE A 34 -13.72 6.64 21.14
C ILE A 34 -12.41 5.87 21.35
N VAL A 35 -11.94 5.75 22.59
CA VAL A 35 -10.71 4.99 22.91
C VAL A 35 -10.87 3.51 22.53
N VAL A 36 -11.98 2.88 22.88
CA VAL A 36 -12.27 1.49 22.51
C VAL A 36 -12.33 1.32 20.99
N TYR A 37 -12.96 2.26 20.29
CA TYR A 37 -12.99 2.27 18.82
C TYR A 37 -11.58 2.37 18.21
N ILE A 38 -10.76 3.30 18.70
CA ILE A 38 -9.37 3.48 18.21
C ILE A 38 -8.54 2.22 18.46
N LEU A 39 -8.61 1.63 19.65
CA LEU A 39 -7.90 0.41 19.99
C LEU A 39 -8.39 -0.78 19.15
N GLY A 40 -9.70 -0.94 18.99
CA GLY A 40 -10.29 -1.96 18.13
C GLY A 40 -9.87 -1.81 16.67
N TYR A 41 -9.87 -0.57 16.16
CA TYR A 41 -9.41 -0.28 14.79
C TYR A 41 -7.92 -0.55 14.61
N ALA A 42 -7.08 -0.16 15.57
CA ALA A 42 -5.64 -0.41 15.54
C ALA A 42 -5.33 -1.93 15.56
N ALA A 43 -6.02 -2.69 16.42
CA ALA A 43 -5.90 -4.14 16.47
C ALA A 43 -6.36 -4.79 15.18
N TYR A 44 -7.53 -4.38 14.64
CA TYR A 44 -8.03 -4.87 13.36
C TYR A 44 -7.03 -4.61 12.22
N ARG A 45 -6.50 -3.38 12.13
CA ARG A 45 -5.50 -3.02 11.11
C ARG A 45 -4.21 -3.83 11.24
N HIS A 46 -3.75 -4.09 12.47
CA HIS A 46 -2.55 -4.89 12.70
C HIS A 46 -2.71 -6.34 12.24
N VAL A 47 -3.88 -6.95 12.52
CA VAL A 47 -4.16 -8.34 12.13
C VAL A 47 -4.41 -8.48 10.63
N THR A 48 -4.99 -7.44 10.00
CA THR A 48 -5.40 -7.48 8.57
C THR A 48 -4.30 -6.94 7.64
N LYS A 49 -3.23 -6.32 8.19
CA LYS A 49 -2.13 -5.79 7.39
C LYS A 49 -1.46 -6.93 6.62
N LYS A 50 -1.47 -6.82 5.30
CA LYS A 50 -0.70 -7.69 4.43
C LYS A 50 0.73 -7.17 4.33
N GLU A 51 1.65 -8.08 4.11
CA GLU A 51 3.05 -7.80 3.88
C GLU A 51 3.31 -7.78 2.38
N ASP A 52 3.87 -6.67 1.89
CA ASP A 52 4.24 -6.54 0.50
C ASP A 52 5.58 -7.26 0.31
N VAL A 53 5.59 -8.33 -0.48
CA VAL A 53 6.78 -9.17 -0.72
C VAL A 53 7.44 -8.89 -2.05
N LEU A 54 6.76 -8.18 -2.94
CA LEU A 54 7.27 -7.75 -4.24
C LEU A 54 6.60 -6.43 -4.61
N TYR A 55 7.39 -5.49 -5.04
CA TYR A 55 6.96 -4.19 -5.57
C TYR A 55 7.17 -4.17 -7.08
N LEU A 56 6.07 -4.19 -7.83
CA LEU A 56 6.09 -4.21 -9.29
C LEU A 56 5.62 -2.86 -9.84
N GLY A 57 6.41 -2.23 -10.71
CA GLY A 57 6.07 -0.99 -11.40
C GLY A 57 5.64 -1.22 -12.85
N LEU A 58 4.62 -0.49 -13.31
CA LEU A 58 4.26 -0.40 -14.71
C LEU A 58 4.46 1.04 -15.19
N VAL A 59 5.39 1.24 -16.10
CA VAL A 59 5.71 2.56 -16.67
C VAL A 59 5.37 2.54 -18.15
N ASN A 60 4.57 3.50 -18.60
CA ASN A 60 4.04 3.58 -19.98
C ASN A 60 3.22 2.36 -20.42
N ILE A 61 2.86 1.48 -19.47
CA ILE A 61 2.08 0.29 -19.74
C ILE A 61 0.71 0.43 -19.08
N THR A 62 -0.35 0.29 -19.87
CA THR A 62 -1.71 0.19 -19.36
C THR A 62 -2.07 -1.29 -19.22
N ALA A 63 -2.14 -1.78 -18.00
CA ALA A 63 -2.61 -3.13 -17.72
C ALA A 63 -4.13 -3.15 -17.60
N GLY A 64 -4.78 -4.03 -18.33
CA GLY A 64 -6.18 -4.38 -18.10
C GLY A 64 -6.36 -5.18 -16.80
N SER A 65 -7.61 -5.40 -16.40
CA SER A 65 -7.94 -6.16 -15.18
C SER A 65 -7.27 -7.54 -15.13
N ASP A 66 -7.31 -8.26 -16.25
CA ASP A 66 -6.80 -9.62 -16.36
C ASP A 66 -5.27 -9.68 -16.16
N LEU A 67 -4.53 -8.75 -16.79
CA LEU A 67 -3.09 -8.66 -16.62
C LEU A 67 -2.73 -8.23 -15.19
N THR A 68 -3.48 -7.28 -14.63
CA THR A 68 -3.30 -6.85 -13.24
C THR A 68 -3.48 -8.01 -12.27
N GLU A 69 -4.52 -8.82 -12.45
CA GLU A 69 -4.80 -10.00 -11.65
C GLU A 69 -3.69 -11.05 -11.78
N GLN A 70 -3.21 -11.31 -12.99
CA GLN A 70 -2.10 -12.23 -13.23
C GLN A 70 -0.81 -11.78 -12.57
N LEU A 71 -0.47 -10.50 -12.65
CA LEU A 71 0.74 -9.92 -12.06
C LEU A 71 0.69 -9.84 -10.54
N THR A 72 -0.47 -9.81 -9.94
CA THR A 72 -0.64 -9.72 -8.48
C THR A 72 -1.07 -11.05 -7.87
N THR A 73 -2.34 -11.37 -7.95
CA THR A 73 -2.92 -12.58 -7.34
C THR A 73 -2.40 -13.85 -8.00
N GLY A 74 -2.33 -13.89 -9.33
CA GLY A 74 -1.83 -15.06 -10.08
C GLY A 74 -0.37 -15.35 -9.77
N PHE A 75 0.47 -14.32 -9.69
CA PHE A 75 1.86 -14.48 -9.27
C PHE A 75 1.96 -14.97 -7.82
N ALA A 76 1.18 -14.38 -6.90
CA ALA A 76 1.17 -14.75 -5.50
C ALA A 76 0.78 -16.23 -5.31
N GLU A 77 -0.22 -16.71 -6.04
CA GLU A 77 -0.66 -18.11 -6.04
C GLU A 77 0.41 -19.04 -6.63
N ALA A 78 1.00 -18.66 -7.77
CA ALA A 78 2.04 -19.45 -8.42
C ALA A 78 3.30 -19.61 -7.55
N GLN A 79 3.63 -18.60 -6.74
CA GLN A 79 4.75 -18.63 -5.79
C GLN A 79 4.37 -19.22 -4.43
N GLY A 80 3.13 -19.63 -4.22
CA GLY A 80 2.66 -20.20 -2.97
C GLY A 80 2.66 -19.21 -1.80
N LEU A 81 2.47 -17.92 -2.08
CA LEU A 81 2.43 -16.88 -1.05
C LEU A 81 1.24 -17.08 -0.09
N THR A 82 1.44 -16.73 1.15
CA THR A 82 0.38 -16.82 2.17
C THR A 82 -0.65 -15.71 1.97
N LYS A 83 -1.86 -15.87 2.53
CA LYS A 83 -2.92 -14.85 2.48
C LYS A 83 -2.53 -13.50 3.11
N LYS A 84 -1.45 -13.48 3.89
CA LYS A 84 -0.89 -12.27 4.52
C LYS A 84 0.17 -11.59 3.66
N GLN A 85 0.57 -12.19 2.56
CA GLN A 85 1.55 -11.67 1.61
C GLN A 85 0.86 -11.24 0.34
N GLN A 86 1.38 -10.19 -0.28
CA GLN A 86 0.84 -9.66 -1.53
C GLN A 86 1.94 -9.05 -2.38
N VAL A 87 1.62 -8.86 -3.67
CA VAL A 87 2.40 -8.05 -4.61
C VAL A 87 1.80 -6.65 -4.62
N ASP A 88 2.60 -5.62 -4.39
CA ASP A 88 2.20 -4.23 -4.54
C ASP A 88 2.46 -3.78 -5.97
N LEU A 89 1.41 -3.37 -6.68
CA LEU A 89 1.48 -2.97 -8.08
C LEU A 89 1.35 -1.45 -8.21
N LEU A 90 2.44 -0.80 -8.58
CA LEU A 90 2.50 0.62 -8.90
C LEU A 90 2.21 0.83 -10.38
N SER A 91 1.00 1.23 -10.72
CA SER A 91 0.57 1.46 -12.11
C SER A 91 0.21 2.92 -12.39
N GLY A 92 -0.05 3.22 -13.66
CA GLY A 92 -0.43 4.57 -14.09
C GLY A 92 0.73 5.55 -14.05
N LEU A 93 1.95 5.07 -14.31
CA LEU A 93 3.12 5.92 -14.46
C LEU A 93 3.34 6.22 -15.95
N LEU A 94 3.50 7.49 -16.27
CA LEU A 94 3.75 7.97 -17.63
C LEU A 94 5.05 8.76 -17.66
N LEU A 95 6.00 8.31 -18.46
CA LEU A 95 7.19 9.06 -18.85
C LEU A 95 7.07 9.41 -20.33
N SER A 96 7.11 10.68 -20.68
CA SER A 96 6.97 11.14 -22.08
C SER A 96 7.59 12.51 -22.25
N GLU A 97 8.21 12.73 -23.41
CA GLU A 97 8.65 14.06 -23.87
C GLU A 97 7.66 14.67 -24.87
N SER A 98 6.52 14.01 -25.12
CA SER A 98 5.56 14.50 -26.08
C SER A 98 4.86 15.76 -25.58
N GLU A 99 4.82 16.82 -26.40
CA GLU A 99 4.06 18.05 -26.14
C GLU A 99 2.54 17.80 -25.96
N ARG A 100 2.07 16.60 -26.34
CA ARG A 100 0.66 16.19 -26.16
C ARG A 100 0.39 15.52 -24.80
N ALA A 101 1.43 15.13 -24.07
CA ALA A 101 1.27 14.62 -22.73
C ALA A 101 1.00 15.79 -21.78
N GLU A 102 0.10 15.56 -20.82
CA GLU A 102 -0.10 16.55 -19.77
C GLU A 102 1.17 16.64 -18.91
N GLU A 103 1.93 17.71 -19.05
CA GLU A 103 3.19 17.93 -18.31
C GLU A 103 3.05 17.68 -16.82
N GLN A 104 1.90 18.07 -16.26
CA GLN A 104 1.60 17.87 -14.84
C GLN A 104 1.50 16.39 -14.48
N TYR A 105 0.93 15.57 -15.38
CA TYR A 105 0.80 14.13 -15.15
C TYR A 105 2.15 13.41 -15.27
N VAL A 106 2.97 13.80 -16.24
CA VAL A 106 4.33 13.28 -16.41
C VAL A 106 5.17 13.61 -15.18
N TYR A 107 5.17 14.87 -14.73
CA TYR A 107 5.87 15.29 -13.53
C TYR A 107 5.42 14.54 -12.28
N ALA A 108 4.10 14.36 -12.10
CA ALA A 108 3.56 13.59 -10.98
C ALA A 108 4.00 12.12 -11.02
N SER A 109 4.10 11.53 -12.22
CA SER A 109 4.57 10.16 -12.43
C SER A 109 6.06 10.03 -12.09
N GLU A 110 6.89 10.99 -12.52
CA GLU A 110 8.32 11.04 -12.17
C GLU A 110 8.52 11.15 -10.65
N MET A 111 7.78 12.04 -9.98
CA MET A 111 7.85 12.19 -8.52
C MET A 111 7.40 10.92 -7.79
N LYS A 112 6.36 10.24 -8.29
CA LYS A 112 5.87 8.98 -7.73
C LYS A 112 6.91 7.87 -7.89
N LEU A 113 7.54 7.78 -9.06
CA LEU A 113 8.60 6.82 -9.34
C LEU A 113 9.82 7.05 -8.43
N LEU A 114 10.30 8.29 -8.36
CA LEU A 114 11.40 8.68 -7.48
C LEU A 114 11.11 8.38 -6.01
N GLY A 115 9.88 8.65 -5.57
CA GLY A 115 9.43 8.33 -4.23
C GLY A 115 9.43 6.82 -3.95
N ALA A 116 8.99 6.00 -4.91
CA ALA A 116 8.99 4.55 -4.80
C ALA A 116 10.41 3.99 -4.71
N VAL A 117 11.32 4.45 -5.57
CA VAL A 117 12.74 4.08 -5.55
C VAL A 117 13.39 4.48 -4.23
N SER A 118 13.20 5.73 -3.80
CA SER A 118 13.77 6.24 -2.54
C SER A 118 13.26 5.49 -1.30
N ALA A 119 12.02 5.02 -1.35
CA ALA A 119 11.41 4.22 -0.29
C ALA A 119 11.76 2.73 -0.38
N GLN A 120 12.56 2.30 -1.37
CA GLN A 120 12.85 0.88 -1.67
C GLN A 120 11.57 0.06 -1.90
N ARG A 121 10.63 0.65 -2.64
CA ARG A 121 9.33 0.05 -2.99
C ARG A 121 9.19 -0.12 -4.50
N LEU A 122 10.25 -0.58 -5.14
CA LEU A 122 10.28 -0.87 -6.55
C LEU A 122 11.37 -1.90 -6.83
N ASP A 123 10.98 -3.17 -6.97
CA ASP A 123 11.90 -4.29 -7.19
C ASP A 123 12.01 -4.62 -8.67
N VAL A 124 10.89 -4.60 -9.38
CA VAL A 124 10.79 -4.94 -10.80
C VAL A 124 9.95 -3.91 -11.52
N VAL A 125 10.37 -3.51 -12.70
CA VAL A 125 9.65 -2.56 -13.55
C VAL A 125 9.40 -3.16 -14.92
N LEU A 126 8.14 -3.17 -15.34
CA LEU A 126 7.73 -3.41 -16.72
C LEU A 126 7.53 -2.06 -17.40
N MET A 127 8.15 -1.86 -18.54
CA MET A 127 8.18 -0.56 -19.21
C MET A 127 8.31 -0.70 -20.72
N ASP A 128 7.99 0.35 -21.44
CA ASP A 128 8.30 0.47 -22.87
C ASP A 128 9.77 0.86 -23.11
N GLU A 129 10.17 0.92 -24.38
CA GLU A 129 11.54 1.21 -24.78
C GLU A 129 11.97 2.64 -24.39
N TYR A 130 11.07 3.60 -24.53
CA TYR A 130 11.34 4.98 -24.16
C TYR A 130 11.63 5.14 -22.66
N ALA A 131 10.78 4.56 -21.82
CA ALA A 131 10.96 4.59 -20.36
C ALA A 131 12.24 3.86 -19.95
N ARG A 132 12.56 2.74 -20.61
CA ARG A 132 13.82 2.00 -20.38
C ARG A 132 15.04 2.88 -20.62
N ASP A 133 15.10 3.51 -21.78
CA ASP A 133 16.26 4.32 -22.17
C ASP A 133 16.43 5.54 -21.24
N ARG A 134 15.31 6.16 -20.85
CA ARG A 134 15.29 7.26 -19.89
C ARG A 134 15.84 6.82 -18.51
N LEU A 135 15.32 5.72 -17.97
CA LEU A 135 15.72 5.24 -16.65
C LEU A 135 17.15 4.66 -16.63
N LEU A 136 17.63 4.12 -17.77
CA LEU A 136 19.04 3.72 -17.92
C LEU A 136 19.98 4.93 -17.89
N ALA A 137 19.58 6.04 -18.51
CA ALA A 137 20.38 7.27 -18.52
C ALA A 137 20.54 7.87 -17.11
N ASP A 138 19.54 7.65 -16.24
CA ASP A 138 19.51 8.14 -14.86
C ASP A 138 20.09 7.13 -13.85
N ASP A 139 20.69 6.02 -14.30
CA ASP A 139 21.38 4.97 -13.51
C ASP A 139 20.46 4.30 -12.44
N TYR A 140 19.18 4.15 -12.76
CA TYR A 140 18.21 3.52 -11.84
C TYR A 140 18.29 1.99 -11.78
N PHE A 141 19.02 1.35 -12.68
CA PHE A 141 19.09 -0.11 -12.77
C PHE A 141 20.38 -0.69 -12.22
N LEU A 142 20.24 -1.77 -11.48
CA LEU A 142 21.36 -2.57 -11.05
C LEU A 142 21.65 -3.67 -12.07
N ASP A 143 22.91 -3.81 -12.48
CA ASP A 143 23.33 -4.96 -13.28
C ASP A 143 23.32 -6.24 -12.41
N LEU A 144 22.33 -7.10 -12.64
CA LEU A 144 22.13 -8.33 -11.86
C LEU A 144 23.35 -9.26 -11.94
N ARG A 145 24.18 -9.17 -12.98
CA ARG A 145 25.41 -9.97 -13.11
C ARG A 145 26.44 -9.63 -12.04
N THR A 146 26.33 -8.45 -11.43
CA THR A 146 27.21 -8.04 -10.33
C THR A 146 26.80 -8.63 -8.98
N LEU A 147 25.57 -9.15 -8.85
CA LEU A 147 25.04 -9.71 -7.62
C LEU A 147 25.43 -11.17 -7.44
N ASP A 148 25.28 -11.98 -8.47
CA ASP A 148 25.53 -13.42 -8.38
C ASP A 148 25.88 -14.00 -9.77
N ALA A 149 26.80 -14.97 -9.79
CA ALA A 149 27.20 -15.66 -11.02
C ALA A 149 26.05 -16.45 -11.70
N SER A 150 25.02 -16.85 -10.95
CA SER A 150 23.84 -17.52 -11.49
C SER A 150 23.07 -16.63 -12.48
N PHE A 151 23.10 -15.31 -12.33
CA PHE A 151 22.48 -14.39 -13.26
C PHE A 151 23.18 -14.27 -14.61
N HIS A 152 24.40 -14.78 -14.74
CA HIS A 152 25.08 -14.85 -16.05
C HIS A 152 24.33 -15.77 -17.04
N ALA A 153 23.60 -16.77 -16.53
CA ALA A 153 22.76 -17.64 -17.36
C ALA A 153 21.58 -16.90 -18.00
N LEU A 154 21.17 -15.76 -17.43
CA LEU A 154 20.09 -14.91 -17.94
C LEU A 154 20.55 -13.92 -19.02
N SER A 155 21.84 -13.86 -19.34
CA SER A 155 22.40 -12.94 -20.36
C SER A 155 21.78 -13.15 -21.75
N GLY A 156 21.27 -14.35 -22.04
CA GLY A 156 20.53 -14.63 -23.28
C GLY A 156 19.12 -14.04 -23.34
N LEU A 157 18.53 -13.64 -22.20
CA LEU A 157 17.18 -13.04 -22.16
C LEU A 157 17.20 -11.55 -22.46
N ASN A 158 18.35 -10.88 -22.33
CA ASN A 158 18.51 -9.46 -22.65
C ASN A 158 18.62 -9.15 -24.15
N ALA A 159 18.70 -10.17 -24.99
CA ALA A 159 18.89 -10.01 -26.43
C ALA A 159 17.57 -9.85 -27.22
N GLY A 160 16.44 -9.80 -26.56
CA GLY A 160 15.11 -9.75 -27.17
C GLY A 160 14.58 -8.35 -27.51
N GLY A 161 15.46 -7.38 -27.74
CA GLY A 161 15.07 -6.03 -28.12
C GLY A 161 15.69 -5.62 -29.44
N THR A 162 15.21 -6.15 -30.55
CA THR A 162 15.32 -5.51 -31.89
C THR A 162 13.92 -5.25 -32.40
#